data_5b0ba331672c82678d44a983652fb715
#
_entry.id   5b0ba331672c82678d44a983652fb715
#
_cell.length_a   1.000
_cell.length_b   1.000
_cell.length_c   1.000
_cell.angle_alpha   90.00
_cell.angle_beta   90.00
_cell.angle_gamma   90.00
#
_symmetry.space_group_name_H-M   'P 1'
#
loop_
_entity.id
_entity.type
_entity.pdbx_description
1 polymer ?
#
loop_
_entity_poly.entity_id
_entity_poly.type
_entity_poly.pdbx_seq_one_letter_code
_entity_poly.pdbx_strand_id
1 'polypeptide(L)'
;MSTENEGTEVPPAPSAPPVPVDSPTTAADAGVRDAAAGAGAEGDWPPPAPQQQPAQDPYAHTQSAPQTPQPPSAAPYDSYGTAPAPTAVDASWPPPAPPVPSYADGGAGAGGAWGAAYGQEPAPRRKGRGGLVAAVLAAALVAGGLGGAIGYTMAKDNDDGGSTTVSASDSGGSVKRDASTVAGVAQRALPSTVTIQAESSSGDGGTGTGFVFDTQGHIVTNNHVVAEAVDGGKVTATFPSGKKYDAEVVGHAQGYDVAVIKLKNAPSDLKPLTLGDSDKVAVGDSTIAIGAPFGLSNTVTTGIISAKNRPVASSDGSGSSSSYMSALQTDASINPGNSGGPLLDAQGNVIGINSAIQSSSSGGLGTGQAGSIGLGFAIPINQAKYVAQQLIKTGKPVYAKIGASVSLEEGTGGAKISDQGSVEAGGPASKAGLKAGDVITKLDDTVIDSGPTLIGEIWTHKPGDQVTITYERGGKTQTAELTLASRTGDS
;
A
#
# COMPACT_ATOMS: atom_id res chain seq x y z
N MET A 1 0.53 -73.23 26.75
CA MET A 1 1.90 -72.78 26.46
C MET A 1 1.87 -71.28 26.56
N SER A 2 2.42 -70.80 27.65
CA SER A 2 2.56 -69.34 27.98
C SER A 2 3.70 -68.74 27.18
N THR A 3 3.59 -67.57 26.70
CA THR A 3 4.73 -66.71 26.43
C THR A 3 4.37 -65.23 26.74
N GLU A 4 5.19 -64.73 27.52
CA GLU A 4 5.32 -63.51 28.30
C GLU A 4 5.29 -62.21 27.48
N ASN A 5 4.74 -61.24 28.14
CA ASN A 5 4.62 -59.86 27.72
C ASN A 5 5.88 -59.11 28.25
N GLU A 6 6.77 -58.64 27.42
CA GLU A 6 7.87 -57.76 27.80
C GLU A 6 7.42 -56.27 27.65
N GLY A 7 7.28 -55.65 28.80
CA GLY A 7 7.01 -54.22 28.90
C GLY A 7 8.25 -53.38 28.58
N THR A 8 8.09 -52.42 27.69
CA THR A 8 9.10 -51.42 27.37
C THR A 8 8.99 -50.26 28.39
N GLU A 9 10.02 -50.10 29.23
CA GLU A 9 10.16 -49.01 30.18
C GLU A 9 10.39 -47.67 29.44
N VAL A 10 9.60 -46.66 29.82
CA VAL A 10 9.75 -45.28 29.37
C VAL A 10 10.75 -44.58 30.28
N PRO A 11 11.80 -43.92 29.77
CA PRO A 11 12.75 -43.17 30.62
C PRO A 11 12.10 -41.90 31.22
N PRO A 12 12.48 -41.51 32.45
CA PRO A 12 11.93 -40.35 33.12
C PRO A 12 12.39 -39.00 32.48
N ALA A 13 11.48 -38.02 32.50
CA ALA A 13 11.71 -36.67 31.97
C ALA A 13 12.75 -35.90 32.78
N PRO A 14 13.53 -35.02 32.17
CA PRO A 14 14.53 -34.20 32.88
C PRO A 14 13.88 -33.11 33.75
N SER A 15 14.47 -32.98 34.96
CA SER A 15 14.04 -32.02 35.98
C SER A 15 14.29 -30.56 35.54
N ALA A 16 13.36 -29.66 35.85
CA ALA A 16 13.49 -28.23 35.63
C ALA A 16 14.55 -27.56 36.54
N PRO A 17 15.23 -26.50 36.10
CA PRO A 17 16.22 -25.78 36.93
C PRO A 17 15.54 -24.95 38.03
N PRO A 18 16.22 -24.71 39.16
CA PRO A 18 15.66 -24.01 40.30
C PRO A 18 15.58 -22.51 40.09
N VAL A 19 14.49 -21.93 40.58
CA VAL A 19 14.21 -20.48 40.61
C VAL A 19 14.99 -19.84 41.74
N PRO A 20 15.60 -18.63 41.57
CA PRO A 20 16.25 -17.92 42.65
C PRO A 20 15.20 -17.37 43.64
N VAL A 21 15.37 -17.66 44.94
CA VAL A 21 14.63 -17.05 46.05
C VAL A 21 15.40 -15.85 46.58
N ASP A 22 14.77 -14.69 46.56
CA ASP A 22 15.30 -13.50 47.24
C ASP A 22 15.23 -13.66 48.76
N SER A 23 16.32 -13.39 49.45
CA SER A 23 16.45 -13.42 50.89
C SER A 23 15.96 -12.10 51.51
N PRO A 24 15.26 -12.12 52.67
CA PRO A 24 14.84 -10.91 53.32
C PRO A 24 15.95 -10.30 54.15
N THR A 25 16.14 -8.99 54.03
CA THR A 25 17.04 -8.19 54.85
C THR A 25 16.35 -7.85 56.18
N THR A 26 17.04 -8.18 57.23
CA THR A 26 16.65 -7.96 58.65
C THR A 26 16.60 -6.48 59.01
N ALA A 27 15.55 -6.09 59.70
CA ALA A 27 15.38 -4.84 60.44
C ALA A 27 16.25 -4.83 61.71
N ALA A 28 16.85 -3.70 62.01
CA ALA A 28 17.39 -3.38 63.34
C ALA A 28 16.71 -2.14 63.90
N ASP A 29 16.18 -2.36 65.05
CA ASP A 29 15.50 -1.57 66.05
C ASP A 29 16.31 -0.33 66.54
N ALA A 30 15.66 0.80 66.78
CA ALA A 30 15.85 1.64 67.96
C ALA A 30 15.03 2.95 67.95
N GLY A 31 14.17 3.12 68.92
CA GLY A 31 14.09 4.41 69.63
C GLY A 31 12.81 5.22 69.47
N VAL A 32 11.89 4.92 70.40
CA VAL A 32 10.77 5.76 70.83
C VAL A 32 11.19 7.16 71.25
N ARG A 33 10.49 8.21 70.85
CA ARG A 33 10.07 9.36 71.70
C ARG A 33 8.90 10.15 71.09
N ASP A 34 7.91 10.35 71.94
CA ASP A 34 6.76 11.22 71.87
C ASP A 34 7.05 12.69 71.55
N ALA A 35 6.15 13.36 70.79
CA ALA A 35 5.42 14.55 71.25
C ALA A 35 4.70 15.28 70.10
N ALA A 36 3.38 15.34 70.19
CA ALA A 36 2.49 16.49 70.01
C ALA A 36 2.62 17.46 68.81
N ALA A 37 1.48 17.51 68.11
CA ALA A 37 0.75 18.71 67.63
C ALA A 37 1.45 19.70 66.66
N GLY A 38 0.78 19.96 65.53
CA GLY A 38 0.90 21.26 64.84
C GLY A 38 0.66 21.22 63.34
N ALA A 39 -0.57 21.55 62.98
CA ALA A 39 -0.95 22.40 61.81
C ALA A 39 -0.11 22.40 60.53
N GLY A 40 -0.79 22.11 59.41
CA GLY A 40 -0.77 22.80 58.16
C GLY A 40 0.55 23.17 57.49
N ALA A 41 0.82 22.53 56.33
CA ALA A 41 1.60 23.19 55.28
C ALA A 41 1.11 22.72 53.91
N GLU A 42 0.50 23.64 53.20
CA GLU A 42 0.21 23.57 51.79
C GLU A 42 1.53 23.41 51.01
N GLY A 43 1.58 22.45 50.10
CA GLY A 43 2.71 22.22 49.24
C GLY A 43 2.71 23.26 48.10
N ASP A 44 3.66 24.15 48.14
CA ASP A 44 3.95 25.11 47.10
C ASP A 44 4.46 24.40 45.82
N TRP A 45 3.70 24.51 44.75
CA TRP A 45 4.16 24.27 43.39
C TRP A 45 4.84 25.55 42.89
N PRO A 46 6.02 25.47 42.24
CA PRO A 46 6.62 26.66 41.65
C PRO A 46 5.72 27.25 40.56
N PRO A 47 5.65 28.58 40.42
CA PRO A 47 4.82 29.23 39.41
C PRO A 47 5.35 28.95 38.01
N PRO A 48 4.48 28.88 36.98
CA PRO A 48 4.91 28.71 35.59
C PRO A 48 5.73 29.90 35.12
N ALA A 49 6.77 29.62 34.33
CA ALA A 49 7.63 30.63 33.72
C ALA A 49 6.83 31.57 32.81
N PRO A 50 7.18 32.89 32.75
CA PRO A 50 6.49 33.87 31.93
C PRO A 50 6.63 33.52 30.45
N GLN A 51 5.50 33.50 29.74
CA GLN A 51 5.46 33.36 28.29
C GLN A 51 6.09 34.59 27.65
N GLN A 52 7.15 34.43 26.86
CA GLN A 52 7.72 35.51 26.03
C GLN A 52 6.73 35.77 24.88
N GLN A 53 6.31 37.04 24.79
CA GLN A 53 5.58 37.59 23.64
C GLN A 53 6.50 37.56 22.40
N PRO A 54 5.98 37.18 21.21
CA PRO A 54 6.76 37.26 19.98
C PRO A 54 7.04 38.71 19.63
N ALA A 55 8.29 39.02 19.26
CA ALA A 55 8.72 40.31 18.78
C ALA A 55 7.93 40.72 17.51
N GLN A 56 7.48 41.96 17.48
CA GLN A 56 6.80 42.54 16.31
C GLN A 56 7.79 42.77 15.18
N ASP A 57 7.47 42.29 14.02
CA ASP A 57 8.21 42.46 12.77
C ASP A 57 7.95 43.88 12.19
N PRO A 58 8.97 44.70 11.90
CA PRO A 58 8.76 46.08 11.47
C PRO A 58 8.42 46.28 9.99
N TYR A 59 8.08 45.25 9.22
CA TYR A 59 7.77 45.33 7.80
C TYR A 59 6.35 44.86 7.41
N ALA A 60 5.33 45.09 8.22
CA ALA A 60 3.96 44.83 7.82
C ALA A 60 3.43 45.92 6.84
N HIS A 61 3.54 45.63 5.54
CA HIS A 61 2.80 46.41 4.52
C HIS A 61 1.32 46.01 4.56
N THR A 62 0.48 46.96 4.82
CA THR A 62 -0.98 46.90 4.73
C THR A 62 -1.43 46.53 3.30
N GLN A 63 -1.88 45.30 3.10
CA GLN A 63 -2.67 44.90 1.93
C GLN A 63 -4.15 44.89 2.33
N SER A 64 -4.92 45.77 1.66
CA SER A 64 -6.38 45.80 1.77
C SER A 64 -7.02 44.53 1.31
N ALA A 65 -7.95 43.99 2.10
CA ALA A 65 -8.71 42.79 1.78
C ALA A 65 -9.62 43.01 0.56
N PRO A 66 -9.76 42.02 -0.35
CA PRO A 66 -10.76 42.08 -1.42
C PRO A 66 -12.17 41.88 -0.85
N GLN A 67 -13.09 42.75 -1.22
CA GLN A 67 -14.51 42.64 -0.90
C GLN A 67 -15.14 41.48 -1.68
N THR A 68 -15.88 40.64 -0.99
CA THR A 68 -16.73 39.59 -1.57
C THR A 68 -17.91 40.23 -2.32
N PRO A 69 -18.22 39.78 -3.56
CA PRO A 69 -19.43 40.23 -4.27
C PRO A 69 -20.69 39.59 -3.65
N GLN A 70 -21.69 40.44 -3.36
CA GLN A 70 -23.05 40.02 -3.00
C GLN A 70 -23.77 39.38 -4.21
N PRO A 71 -24.60 38.35 -4.00
CA PRO A 71 -25.46 37.82 -5.06
C PRO A 71 -26.60 38.72 -5.39
N PRO A 72 -27.00 38.86 -6.67
CA PRO A 72 -28.14 39.71 -7.08
C PRO A 72 -29.46 39.02 -6.75
N SER A 73 -30.41 39.85 -6.31
CA SER A 73 -31.81 39.49 -5.99
C SER A 73 -32.54 38.97 -7.21
N ALA A 74 -33.38 37.97 -6.97
CA ALA A 74 -34.29 37.38 -7.96
C ALA A 74 -35.40 38.35 -8.38
N ALA A 75 -35.67 38.44 -9.70
CA ALA A 75 -36.88 38.98 -10.27
C ALA A 75 -37.61 37.94 -11.12
N PRO A 76 -38.93 38.05 -11.36
CA PRO A 76 -39.81 36.91 -11.59
C PRO A 76 -39.86 36.45 -13.06
N TYR A 77 -40.24 35.18 -13.20
CA TYR A 77 -40.48 34.45 -14.45
C TYR A 77 -41.58 35.10 -15.30
N ASP A 78 -41.29 35.24 -16.58
CA ASP A 78 -42.31 35.29 -17.65
C ASP A 78 -41.89 34.42 -18.82
N SER A 79 -42.93 33.83 -19.44
CA SER A 79 -42.93 32.66 -20.33
C SER A 79 -42.64 32.98 -21.80
N TYR A 80 -42.27 31.93 -22.54
CA TYR A 80 -42.32 31.69 -24.00
C TYR A 80 -41.22 32.32 -24.89
N GLY A 81 -40.47 31.40 -25.52
CA GLY A 81 -39.63 31.66 -26.69
C GLY A 81 -38.75 30.49 -27.09
N THR A 82 -39.11 29.85 -28.16
CA THR A 82 -38.44 28.77 -28.89
C THR A 82 -36.95 29.04 -29.13
N ALA A 83 -36.12 28.04 -28.81
CA ALA A 83 -34.66 28.02 -29.04
C ALA A 83 -34.34 27.66 -30.52
N PRO A 84 -33.35 28.34 -31.14
CA PRO A 84 -32.71 27.86 -32.37
C PRO A 84 -31.55 26.90 -32.05
N ALA A 85 -31.32 25.94 -32.98
CA ALA A 85 -30.35 24.87 -32.92
C ALA A 85 -28.88 25.36 -32.82
N PRO A 86 -28.00 24.61 -32.19
CA PRO A 86 -26.59 24.98 -32.09
C PRO A 86 -25.86 24.76 -33.42
N THR A 87 -25.13 25.80 -33.83
CA THR A 87 -24.17 25.73 -34.94
C THR A 87 -22.91 24.96 -34.51
N ALA A 88 -22.44 24.09 -35.38
CA ALA A 88 -21.23 23.29 -35.22
C ALA A 88 -20.01 24.17 -34.97
N VAL A 89 -19.28 23.87 -33.88
CA VAL A 89 -17.95 24.41 -33.59
C VAL A 89 -16.91 23.49 -34.20
N ASP A 90 -16.06 24.11 -35.03
CA ASP A 90 -14.91 23.49 -35.70
C ASP A 90 -13.90 22.98 -34.66
N ALA A 91 -13.70 21.66 -34.64
CA ALA A 91 -12.76 21.01 -33.73
C ALA A 91 -11.38 20.93 -34.39
N SER A 92 -10.57 21.98 -34.23
CA SER A 92 -9.13 21.92 -34.51
C SER A 92 -8.38 21.45 -33.24
N TRP A 93 -8.09 20.19 -33.18
CA TRP A 93 -7.17 19.54 -32.22
C TRP A 93 -5.97 18.99 -32.99
N PRO A 94 -4.71 19.20 -32.58
CA PRO A 94 -4.17 19.19 -31.21
C PRO A 94 -3.55 20.52 -30.76
N PRO A 95 -3.37 20.73 -29.43
CA PRO A 95 -2.65 21.90 -28.93
C PRO A 95 -1.16 21.86 -29.25
N PRO A 96 -0.50 23.04 -29.40
CA PRO A 96 0.92 23.08 -29.68
C PRO A 96 1.75 22.48 -28.54
N ALA A 97 2.77 21.70 -28.91
CA ALA A 97 3.70 21.08 -27.97
C ALA A 97 4.46 22.16 -27.15
N PRO A 98 4.74 21.92 -25.86
CA PRO A 98 5.53 22.85 -25.07
C PRO A 98 6.97 22.95 -25.57
N PRO A 99 7.62 24.14 -25.45
CA PRO A 99 8.99 24.33 -25.90
C PRO A 99 9.96 23.50 -25.06
N VAL A 100 10.80 22.70 -25.74
CA VAL A 100 11.92 22.00 -25.11
C VAL A 100 13.05 22.99 -24.83
N PRO A 101 13.67 22.97 -23.64
CA PRO A 101 14.82 23.81 -23.36
C PRO A 101 16.03 23.37 -24.18
N SER A 102 16.56 24.27 -25.01
CA SER A 102 17.82 24.08 -25.71
C SER A 102 18.99 24.34 -24.77
N TYR A 103 19.77 23.32 -24.49
CA TYR A 103 21.09 23.51 -23.89
C TYR A 103 22.05 24.06 -24.95
N ALA A 104 22.45 25.32 -24.75
CA ALA A 104 23.54 25.90 -25.49
C ALA A 104 24.86 25.39 -24.92
N ASP A 105 25.56 24.57 -25.65
CA ASP A 105 26.93 24.22 -25.33
C ASP A 105 27.86 25.11 -26.18
N GLY A 106 28.72 25.85 -25.49
CA GLY A 106 29.70 26.75 -26.08
C GLY A 106 30.94 25.99 -26.51
N GLY A 107 31.22 25.99 -27.79
CA GLY A 107 32.49 25.49 -28.35
C GLY A 107 32.82 26.18 -29.65
N ALA A 108 33.77 27.11 -29.61
CA ALA A 108 34.29 27.80 -30.77
C ALA A 108 35.07 26.84 -31.68
N GLY A 109 34.73 26.82 -32.97
CA GLY A 109 35.51 26.13 -34.03
C GLY A 109 35.12 26.63 -35.40
N ALA A 110 36.00 27.42 -36.02
CA ALA A 110 35.87 28.01 -37.34
C ALA A 110 35.78 26.96 -38.46
N GLY A 111 34.98 27.23 -39.48
CA GLY A 111 35.15 26.52 -40.76
C GLY A 111 33.96 26.55 -41.72
N GLY A 112 33.94 27.49 -42.64
CA GLY A 112 33.61 27.19 -44.00
C GLY A 112 32.16 27.26 -44.47
N ALA A 113 31.75 28.44 -44.88
CA ALA A 113 30.59 28.64 -45.75
C ALA A 113 30.79 28.00 -47.14
N TRP A 114 29.82 27.24 -47.61
CA TRP A 114 29.68 26.84 -49.00
C TRP A 114 28.53 27.60 -49.65
N GLY A 115 28.83 28.30 -50.73
CA GLY A 115 27.82 28.75 -51.67
C GLY A 115 28.07 30.10 -52.28
N ALA A 116 28.64 30.15 -53.48
CA ALA A 116 28.15 30.98 -54.57
C ALA A 116 29.02 30.78 -55.81
N ALA A 117 28.43 30.33 -56.87
CA ALA A 117 29.00 30.26 -58.17
C ALA A 117 29.00 31.64 -58.81
N TYR A 118 30.15 32.10 -59.30
CA TYR A 118 30.27 33.08 -60.38
C TYR A 118 31.38 32.62 -61.30
N GLY A 119 31.06 32.55 -62.59
CA GLY A 119 31.95 32.24 -63.65
C GLY A 119 32.98 33.34 -63.91
N GLN A 120 34.19 32.95 -64.31
CA GLN A 120 35.20 33.82 -64.87
C GLN A 120 35.88 33.19 -66.02
N GLU A 121 36.14 34.01 -67.01
CA GLU A 121 36.80 33.79 -68.32
C GLU A 121 38.24 33.28 -68.19
N PRO A 122 38.78 32.67 -69.27
CA PRO A 122 40.10 32.02 -69.24
C PRO A 122 41.22 33.04 -69.49
N ALA A 123 42.26 33.02 -68.64
CA ALA A 123 43.49 33.77 -68.84
C ALA A 123 44.67 32.85 -69.28
N PRO A 124 45.73 33.41 -69.89
CA PRO A 124 46.56 32.71 -70.87
C PRO A 124 47.61 31.75 -70.27
N ARG A 125 47.94 30.75 -71.06
CA ARG A 125 48.98 29.72 -70.86
C ARG A 125 50.36 30.29 -70.64
N ARG A 126 51.01 30.03 -69.53
CA ARG A 126 52.48 30.16 -69.36
C ARG A 126 53.16 28.78 -69.33
N LYS A 127 54.16 28.60 -70.17
CA LYS A 127 54.97 27.40 -70.27
C LYS A 127 55.89 27.23 -69.04
N GLY A 128 56.03 26.01 -68.62
CA GLY A 128 57.24 25.41 -68.13
C GLY A 128 57.65 25.59 -66.70
N ARG A 129 57.06 24.81 -65.78
CA ARG A 129 57.63 24.54 -64.42
C ARG A 129 57.28 23.12 -63.95
N GLY A 130 57.25 22.12 -64.85
CA GLY A 130 56.96 20.73 -64.49
C GLY A 130 57.93 20.10 -63.47
N GLY A 131 59.23 20.52 -63.56
CA GLY A 131 60.24 19.99 -62.67
C GLY A 131 60.13 20.45 -61.21
N LEU A 132 59.67 21.70 -61.01
CA LEU A 132 59.52 22.23 -59.67
C LEU A 132 58.29 21.63 -58.93
N VAL A 133 57.23 21.35 -59.66
CA VAL A 133 56.03 20.67 -59.15
C VAL A 133 56.36 19.24 -58.75
N ALA A 134 57.13 18.50 -59.55
CA ALA A 134 57.56 17.15 -59.23
C ALA A 134 58.44 17.10 -57.95
N ALA A 135 59.37 18.08 -57.81
CA ALA A 135 60.27 18.19 -56.67
C ALA A 135 59.42 18.53 -55.34
N VAL A 136 58.47 19.42 -55.50
CA VAL A 136 57.58 19.77 -54.35
C VAL A 136 56.67 18.60 -53.95
N LEU A 137 56.16 17.84 -54.93
CA LEU A 137 55.36 16.62 -54.62
C LEU A 137 56.22 15.51 -54.01
N ALA A 138 57.46 15.31 -54.45
CA ALA A 138 58.39 14.36 -53.85
C ALA A 138 58.79 14.77 -52.43
N ALA A 139 59.03 16.06 -52.14
CA ALA A 139 59.28 16.59 -50.81
C ALA A 139 58.07 16.48 -49.91
N ALA A 140 56.86 16.72 -50.41
CA ALA A 140 55.65 16.55 -49.66
C ALA A 140 55.36 15.09 -49.31
N LEU A 141 55.66 14.13 -50.21
CA LEU A 141 55.52 12.70 -49.90
C LEU A 141 56.53 12.21 -48.85
N VAL A 142 57.77 12.70 -48.90
CA VAL A 142 58.80 12.38 -47.91
C VAL A 142 58.48 13.02 -46.59
N ALA A 143 58.08 14.30 -46.58
CA ALA A 143 57.67 14.97 -45.32
C ALA A 143 56.40 14.38 -44.77
N GLY A 144 55.43 14.03 -45.60
CA GLY A 144 54.17 13.36 -45.20
C GLY A 144 54.42 11.95 -44.71
N GLY A 145 55.30 11.19 -45.35
CA GLY A 145 55.69 9.85 -44.90
C GLY A 145 56.44 9.84 -43.56
N LEU A 146 57.41 10.75 -43.40
CA LEU A 146 58.14 10.92 -42.14
C LEU A 146 57.23 11.48 -41.00
N GLY A 147 56.39 12.48 -41.30
CA GLY A 147 55.46 13.06 -40.40
C GLY A 147 54.36 12.06 -39.98
N GLY A 148 53.87 11.26 -40.95
CA GLY A 148 52.91 10.19 -40.69
C GLY A 148 53.47 9.05 -39.82
N ALA A 149 54.75 8.66 -40.06
CA ALA A 149 55.42 7.64 -39.27
C ALA A 149 55.68 8.10 -37.83
N ILE A 150 56.16 9.35 -37.68
CA ILE A 150 56.35 9.94 -36.32
C ILE A 150 55.01 10.18 -35.64
N GLY A 151 54.00 10.65 -36.35
CA GLY A 151 52.64 10.81 -35.82
C GLY A 151 52.02 9.48 -35.42
N TYR A 152 52.23 8.41 -36.20
CA TYR A 152 51.77 7.06 -35.88
C TYR A 152 52.45 6.47 -34.64
N THR A 153 53.78 6.66 -34.49
CA THR A 153 54.50 6.20 -33.30
C THR A 153 54.10 7.00 -32.06
N MET A 154 53.94 8.34 -32.16
CA MET A 154 53.44 9.17 -31.07
C MET A 154 51.97 8.87 -30.71
N ALA A 155 51.14 8.55 -31.68
CA ALA A 155 49.79 8.12 -31.41
C ALA A 155 49.74 6.75 -30.73
N LYS A 156 50.64 5.84 -31.10
CA LYS A 156 50.73 4.51 -30.52
C LYS A 156 51.29 4.53 -29.08
N ASP A 157 52.21 5.45 -28.76
CA ASP A 157 52.77 5.63 -27.43
C ASP A 157 51.84 6.46 -26.52
N ASN A 158 50.78 7.10 -27.06
CA ASN A 158 49.75 7.80 -26.34
C ASN A 158 48.46 7.01 -26.18
N ASP A 159 48.43 5.73 -26.52
CA ASP A 159 47.28 4.83 -26.24
C ASP A 159 47.07 4.53 -24.73
N ASP A 160 47.89 5.13 -23.84
CA ASP A 160 47.61 5.25 -22.41
C ASP A 160 46.61 6.40 -22.05
N GLY A 161 46.06 7.07 -23.09
CA GLY A 161 44.97 8.03 -22.96
C GLY A 161 43.68 7.31 -22.62
N GLY A 162 43.37 7.20 -21.36
CA GLY A 162 42.17 6.80 -20.68
C GLY A 162 40.96 6.47 -21.55
N SER A 163 40.91 5.26 -22.09
CA SER A 163 39.64 4.63 -22.37
C SER A 163 38.90 4.58 -21.07
N THR A 164 37.88 5.43 -20.89
CA THR A 164 36.87 5.22 -19.88
C THR A 164 36.10 3.94 -20.22
N THR A 165 36.79 2.82 -20.14
CA THR A 165 36.15 1.53 -20.07
C THR A 165 35.46 1.54 -18.72
N VAL A 166 34.18 1.91 -18.70
CA VAL A 166 33.31 1.60 -17.60
C VAL A 166 33.36 0.08 -17.51
N SER A 167 34.17 -0.45 -16.61
CA SER A 167 34.15 -1.86 -16.26
C SER A 167 32.78 -2.12 -15.65
N ALA A 168 31.82 -2.48 -16.48
CA ALA A 168 30.65 -3.19 -15.99
C ALA A 168 31.23 -4.44 -15.34
N SER A 169 31.09 -4.56 -14.02
CA SER A 169 31.45 -5.79 -13.33
C SER A 169 30.60 -6.90 -13.96
N ASP A 170 31.29 -7.79 -14.66
CA ASP A 170 30.67 -8.96 -15.29
C ASP A 170 30.27 -9.95 -14.16
N SER A 171 29.29 -9.54 -13.34
CA SER A 171 28.63 -10.42 -12.38
C SER A 171 27.56 -11.22 -13.10
N GLY A 172 27.95 -11.96 -14.13
CA GLY A 172 27.10 -12.86 -14.89
C GLY A 172 26.64 -14.10 -14.11
N GLY A 173 26.79 -14.12 -12.79
CA GLY A 173 26.22 -15.10 -11.90
C GLY A 173 25.01 -14.51 -11.19
N SER A 174 23.91 -15.24 -11.06
CA SER A 174 22.80 -14.86 -10.19
C SER A 174 23.37 -14.63 -8.78
N VAL A 175 23.39 -13.36 -8.33
CA VAL A 175 23.85 -13.02 -6.98
C VAL A 175 22.93 -13.69 -5.99
N LYS A 176 23.42 -14.72 -5.28
CA LYS A 176 22.66 -15.37 -4.23
C LYS A 176 22.42 -14.34 -3.12
N ARG A 177 21.17 -13.89 -2.98
CA ARG A 177 20.78 -12.94 -1.94
C ARG A 177 20.62 -13.66 -0.62
N ASP A 178 21.08 -13.04 0.46
CA ASP A 178 20.82 -13.56 1.80
C ASP A 178 19.32 -13.60 2.04
N ALA A 179 18.82 -14.72 2.59
CA ALA A 179 17.42 -14.99 2.77
C ALA A 179 16.73 -13.98 3.73
N SER A 180 17.49 -13.35 4.63
CA SER A 180 16.99 -12.36 5.57
C SER A 180 16.89 -10.95 5.00
N THR A 181 17.45 -10.70 3.81
CA THR A 181 17.36 -9.39 3.16
C THR A 181 16.05 -9.21 2.43
N VAL A 182 15.60 -7.96 2.28
CA VAL A 182 14.42 -7.62 1.47
C VAL A 182 14.51 -8.24 0.07
N ALA A 183 15.68 -8.17 -0.57
CA ALA A 183 15.90 -8.76 -1.88
C ALA A 183 15.80 -10.29 -1.85
N GLY A 184 16.24 -10.95 -0.78
CA GLY A 184 16.10 -12.39 -0.57
C GLY A 184 14.66 -12.83 -0.34
N VAL A 185 13.92 -12.05 0.47
CA VAL A 185 12.47 -12.28 0.67
C VAL A 185 11.72 -12.10 -0.63
N ALA A 186 11.94 -10.99 -1.34
CA ALA A 186 11.30 -10.70 -2.63
C ALA A 186 11.59 -11.81 -3.66
N GLN A 187 12.83 -12.28 -3.75
CA GLN A 187 13.21 -13.37 -4.67
C GLN A 187 12.42 -14.67 -4.42
N ARG A 188 12.07 -14.95 -3.16
CA ARG A 188 11.27 -16.14 -2.80
C ARG A 188 9.78 -15.93 -3.03
N ALA A 189 9.25 -14.74 -2.76
CA ALA A 189 7.82 -14.48 -2.77
C ALA A 189 7.29 -14.10 -4.17
N LEU A 190 8.08 -13.38 -4.97
CA LEU A 190 7.68 -12.93 -6.31
C LEU A 190 7.15 -14.05 -7.22
N PRO A 191 7.78 -15.25 -7.31
CA PRO A 191 7.28 -16.33 -8.17
C PRO A 191 5.86 -16.81 -7.82
N SER A 192 5.40 -16.50 -6.61
CA SER A 192 4.08 -16.89 -6.08
C SER A 192 3.10 -15.72 -6.03
N THR A 193 3.48 -14.55 -6.57
CA THR A 193 2.65 -13.35 -6.65
C THR A 193 2.25 -13.13 -8.11
N VAL A 194 1.00 -12.80 -8.38
CA VAL A 194 0.47 -12.63 -9.74
C VAL A 194 -0.20 -11.28 -9.90
N THR A 195 -0.13 -10.73 -11.12
CA THR A 195 -1.00 -9.62 -11.54
C THR A 195 -2.35 -10.19 -11.96
N ILE A 196 -3.43 -9.64 -11.44
CA ILE A 196 -4.80 -10.00 -11.78
C ILE A 196 -5.38 -8.90 -12.65
N GLN A 197 -6.02 -9.31 -13.74
CA GLN A 197 -6.86 -8.47 -14.58
C GLN A 197 -8.25 -9.07 -14.56
N ALA A 198 -9.24 -8.29 -14.16
CA ALA A 198 -10.64 -8.65 -14.14
C ALA A 198 -11.40 -7.71 -15.08
N GLU A 199 -12.16 -8.26 -15.99
CA GLU A 199 -12.93 -7.54 -17.01
C GLU A 199 -14.39 -7.95 -16.89
N SER A 200 -15.29 -6.98 -16.85
CA SER A 200 -16.73 -7.23 -16.93
C SER A 200 -17.13 -7.66 -18.36
N SER A 201 -18.35 -8.12 -18.52
CA SER A 201 -18.90 -8.42 -19.85
C SER A 201 -19.07 -7.16 -20.73
N SER A 202 -19.09 -5.96 -20.13
CA SER A 202 -19.15 -4.66 -20.83
C SER A 202 -17.77 -4.12 -21.23
N GLY A 203 -16.69 -4.73 -20.75
CA GLY A 203 -15.31 -4.32 -21.06
C GLY A 203 -14.68 -3.39 -20.01
N ASP A 204 -15.44 -3.00 -18.98
CA ASP A 204 -14.86 -2.30 -17.83
C ASP A 204 -14.02 -3.28 -17.01
N GLY A 205 -12.91 -2.81 -16.45
CA GLY A 205 -12.00 -3.75 -15.80
C GLY A 205 -11.20 -3.16 -14.64
N GLY A 206 -10.83 -4.05 -13.72
CA GLY A 206 -9.94 -3.79 -12.60
C GLY A 206 -8.59 -4.49 -12.78
N THR A 207 -7.56 -3.92 -12.19
CA THR A 207 -6.22 -4.55 -12.11
C THR A 207 -5.74 -4.51 -10.68
N GLY A 208 -5.19 -5.64 -10.23
CA GLY A 208 -4.62 -5.78 -8.91
C GLY A 208 -3.59 -6.90 -8.85
N THR A 209 -3.34 -7.34 -7.66
CA THR A 209 -2.37 -8.39 -7.33
C THR A 209 -3.09 -9.52 -6.60
N GLY A 210 -2.53 -10.71 -6.67
CA GLY A 210 -2.90 -11.85 -5.84
C GLY A 210 -1.69 -12.70 -5.53
N PHE A 211 -1.84 -13.66 -4.65
CA PHE A 211 -0.79 -14.62 -4.34
C PHE A 211 -1.31 -16.05 -4.26
N VAL A 212 -0.45 -16.98 -4.60
CA VAL A 212 -0.77 -18.42 -4.60
C VAL A 212 -1.02 -18.88 -3.17
N PHE A 213 -2.24 -19.36 -2.92
CA PHE A 213 -2.70 -19.79 -1.61
C PHE A 213 -2.43 -21.28 -1.36
N ASP A 214 -2.61 -22.10 -2.40
CA ASP A 214 -2.37 -23.55 -2.34
C ASP A 214 -1.80 -24.12 -3.65
N THR A 215 -1.43 -25.39 -3.61
CA THR A 215 -0.91 -26.12 -4.77
C THR A 215 -2.00 -26.50 -5.78
N GLN A 216 -3.28 -26.31 -5.45
CA GLN A 216 -4.39 -26.60 -6.33
C GLN A 216 -4.70 -25.45 -7.30
N GLY A 217 -4.02 -24.30 -7.14
CA GLY A 217 -4.16 -23.13 -8.00
C GLY A 217 -5.18 -22.13 -7.48
N HIS A 218 -5.53 -22.16 -6.20
CA HIS A 218 -6.26 -21.07 -5.58
C HIS A 218 -5.33 -19.88 -5.35
N ILE A 219 -5.80 -18.70 -5.68
CA ILE A 219 -5.12 -17.42 -5.50
C ILE A 219 -6.04 -16.55 -4.65
N VAL A 220 -5.48 -15.95 -3.62
CA VAL A 220 -6.17 -14.97 -2.77
C VAL A 220 -5.87 -13.57 -3.27
N THR A 221 -6.89 -12.71 -3.26
CA THR A 221 -6.85 -11.30 -3.65
C THR A 221 -7.92 -10.51 -2.91
N ASN A 222 -8.05 -9.21 -3.20
CA ASN A 222 -9.18 -8.42 -2.72
C ASN A 222 -10.45 -8.64 -3.54
N ASN A 223 -11.61 -8.43 -2.90
CA ASN A 223 -12.90 -8.48 -3.58
C ASN A 223 -13.00 -7.40 -4.67
N HIS A 224 -12.63 -6.15 -4.36
CA HIS A 224 -12.72 -5.06 -5.32
C HIS A 224 -11.84 -5.26 -6.56
N VAL A 225 -10.80 -6.10 -6.52
CA VAL A 225 -9.97 -6.45 -7.68
C VAL A 225 -10.72 -7.30 -8.69
N VAL A 226 -11.64 -8.14 -8.22
CA VAL A 226 -12.38 -9.09 -9.07
C VAL A 226 -13.88 -8.78 -9.20
N ALA A 227 -14.35 -7.74 -8.53
CA ALA A 227 -15.77 -7.39 -8.45
C ALA A 227 -16.43 -7.31 -9.83
N GLU A 228 -15.77 -6.65 -10.79
CA GLU A 228 -16.26 -6.50 -12.16
C GLU A 228 -16.42 -7.83 -12.93
N ALA A 229 -15.76 -8.89 -12.49
CA ALA A 229 -15.80 -10.18 -13.15
C ALA A 229 -16.73 -11.20 -12.49
N VAL A 230 -17.35 -10.88 -11.35
CA VAL A 230 -18.19 -11.82 -10.58
C VAL A 230 -19.40 -12.28 -11.39
N ASP A 231 -20.04 -11.38 -12.15
CA ASP A 231 -21.24 -11.66 -12.93
C ASP A 231 -20.94 -12.10 -14.38
N GLY A 232 -20.05 -13.08 -14.54
CA GLY A 232 -19.74 -13.68 -15.84
C GLY A 232 -18.67 -12.95 -16.65
N GLY A 233 -17.91 -12.09 -16.02
CA GLY A 233 -16.73 -11.45 -16.59
C GLY A 233 -15.53 -12.41 -16.73
N LYS A 234 -14.40 -11.88 -17.17
CA LYS A 234 -13.17 -12.63 -17.41
C LYS A 234 -12.10 -12.26 -16.37
N VAL A 235 -11.45 -13.28 -15.80
CA VAL A 235 -10.31 -13.09 -14.91
C VAL A 235 -9.07 -13.73 -15.52
N THR A 236 -7.96 -13.00 -15.53
CA THR A 236 -6.66 -13.48 -16.00
C THR A 236 -5.60 -13.21 -14.92
N ALA A 237 -4.83 -14.24 -14.58
CA ALA A 237 -3.68 -14.15 -13.67
C ALA A 237 -2.38 -14.25 -14.47
N THR A 238 -1.50 -13.25 -14.35
CA THR A 238 -0.20 -13.19 -15.02
C THR A 238 0.91 -13.34 -13.98
N PHE A 239 1.71 -14.38 -14.13
CA PHE A 239 2.89 -14.61 -13.29
C PHE A 239 4.07 -13.72 -13.70
N PRO A 240 5.06 -13.49 -12.83
CA PRO A 240 6.27 -12.71 -13.15
C PRO A 240 7.08 -13.25 -14.33
N SER A 241 6.93 -14.53 -14.64
CA SER A 241 7.52 -15.17 -15.84
C SER A 241 6.87 -14.74 -17.16
N GLY A 242 5.81 -13.92 -17.11
CA GLY A 242 4.99 -13.54 -18.26
C GLY A 242 3.93 -14.57 -18.66
N LYS A 243 3.88 -15.74 -18.00
CA LYS A 243 2.86 -16.75 -18.26
C LYS A 243 1.51 -16.26 -17.75
N LYS A 244 0.49 -16.36 -18.61
CA LYS A 244 -0.90 -15.99 -18.31
C LYS A 244 -1.76 -17.23 -18.17
N TYR A 245 -2.66 -17.21 -17.21
CA TYR A 245 -3.66 -18.25 -16.97
C TYR A 245 -5.03 -17.59 -16.84
N ASP A 246 -6.02 -18.15 -17.51
CA ASP A 246 -7.40 -17.82 -17.23
C ASP A 246 -7.77 -18.36 -15.84
N ALA A 247 -8.62 -17.63 -15.15
CA ALA A 247 -9.09 -18.00 -13.82
C ALA A 247 -10.61 -17.82 -13.72
N GLU A 248 -11.20 -18.41 -12.70
CA GLU A 248 -12.60 -18.22 -12.33
C GLU A 248 -12.70 -17.76 -10.87
N VAL A 249 -13.70 -16.95 -10.56
CA VAL A 249 -13.97 -16.54 -9.18
C VAL A 249 -14.64 -17.71 -8.46
N VAL A 250 -13.96 -18.26 -7.45
CA VAL A 250 -14.48 -19.35 -6.60
C VAL A 250 -15.50 -18.82 -5.62
N GLY A 251 -15.24 -17.63 -5.09
CA GLY A 251 -16.10 -16.91 -4.18
C GLY A 251 -15.47 -15.58 -3.78
N HIS A 252 -16.31 -14.71 -3.28
CA HIS A 252 -15.91 -13.39 -2.83
C HIS A 252 -16.65 -13.01 -1.54
N ALA A 253 -16.07 -12.11 -0.78
CA ALA A 253 -16.57 -11.60 0.48
C ALA A 253 -16.41 -10.08 0.48
N GLN A 254 -17.47 -9.38 0.09
CA GLN A 254 -17.46 -7.94 -0.08
C GLN A 254 -17.16 -7.22 1.24
N GLY A 255 -17.81 -7.62 2.33
CA GLY A 255 -17.61 -7.02 3.63
C GLY A 255 -16.18 -7.15 4.15
N TYR A 256 -15.50 -8.27 3.90
CA TYR A 256 -14.10 -8.50 4.26
C TYR A 256 -13.11 -7.97 3.23
N ASP A 257 -13.56 -7.57 2.05
CA ASP A 257 -12.73 -7.25 0.89
C ASP A 257 -11.74 -8.38 0.52
N VAL A 258 -12.17 -9.64 0.57
CA VAL A 258 -11.38 -10.83 0.24
C VAL A 258 -12.07 -11.63 -0.86
N ALA A 259 -11.30 -12.09 -1.84
CA ALA A 259 -11.78 -13.01 -2.87
C ALA A 259 -10.78 -14.15 -3.11
N VAL A 260 -11.31 -15.25 -3.66
CA VAL A 260 -10.51 -16.39 -4.11
C VAL A 260 -10.82 -16.65 -5.58
N ILE A 261 -9.79 -16.70 -6.39
CA ILE A 261 -9.87 -17.16 -7.77
C ILE A 261 -9.16 -18.50 -7.94
N LYS A 262 -9.57 -19.28 -8.94
CA LYS A 262 -9.00 -20.58 -9.28
C LYS A 262 -8.42 -20.53 -10.68
N LEU A 263 -7.13 -20.86 -10.82
CA LEU A 263 -6.49 -20.97 -12.12
C LEU A 263 -7.09 -22.15 -12.92
N LYS A 264 -7.46 -21.89 -14.18
CA LYS A 264 -7.75 -22.95 -15.14
C LYS A 264 -6.43 -23.53 -15.64
N ASN A 265 -6.30 -24.85 -15.61
CA ASN A 265 -5.06 -25.54 -15.98
C ASN A 265 -3.85 -25.06 -15.16
N ALA A 266 -4.00 -25.01 -13.84
CA ALA A 266 -2.94 -24.59 -12.92
C ALA A 266 -1.65 -25.41 -13.15
N PRO A 267 -0.45 -24.75 -13.15
CA PRO A 267 0.80 -25.47 -13.28
C PRO A 267 1.07 -26.35 -12.03
N SER A 268 1.72 -27.48 -12.23
CA SER A 268 2.00 -28.46 -11.15
C SER A 268 3.11 -28.03 -10.19
N ASP A 269 3.87 -26.99 -10.55
CA ASP A 269 5.03 -26.48 -9.80
C ASP A 269 4.70 -25.23 -8.96
N LEU A 270 3.42 -24.96 -8.72
CA LEU A 270 2.99 -23.84 -7.87
C LEU A 270 3.58 -23.95 -6.46
N LYS A 271 4.08 -22.81 -5.97
CA LYS A 271 4.62 -22.67 -4.62
C LYS A 271 3.75 -21.69 -3.83
N PRO A 272 2.89 -22.19 -2.92
CA PRO A 272 2.12 -21.31 -2.04
C PRO A 272 3.03 -20.46 -1.18
N LEU A 273 2.61 -19.21 -0.86
CA LEU A 273 3.27 -18.42 0.14
C LEU A 273 2.98 -18.99 1.54
N THR A 274 4.00 -18.94 2.40
CA THR A 274 3.81 -19.28 3.82
C THR A 274 2.98 -18.20 4.48
N LEU A 275 1.89 -18.59 5.16
CA LEU A 275 1.07 -17.68 5.94
C LEU A 275 1.67 -17.54 7.33
N GLY A 276 1.83 -16.29 7.78
CA GLY A 276 2.26 -15.95 9.12
C GLY A 276 1.09 -15.95 10.12
N ASP A 277 1.26 -15.21 11.19
CA ASP A 277 0.28 -15.04 12.27
C ASP A 277 0.11 -13.54 12.57
N SER A 278 -0.96 -12.94 12.07
CA SER A 278 -1.21 -11.50 12.23
C SER A 278 -1.47 -11.07 13.67
N ASP A 279 -1.86 -11.98 14.57
CA ASP A 279 -2.11 -11.65 15.96
C ASP A 279 -0.80 -11.41 16.73
N LYS A 280 0.30 -12.07 16.29
CA LYS A 280 1.64 -11.91 16.87
C LYS A 280 2.43 -10.72 16.35
N VAL A 281 1.94 -10.06 15.30
CA VAL A 281 2.58 -8.87 14.73
C VAL A 281 2.56 -7.74 15.75
N ALA A 282 3.67 -7.01 15.87
CA ALA A 282 3.84 -5.86 16.74
C ALA A 282 4.11 -4.58 15.95
N VAL A 283 3.74 -3.43 16.53
CA VAL A 283 4.12 -2.11 16.00
C VAL A 283 5.65 -2.02 15.97
N GLY A 284 6.20 -1.60 14.84
CA GLY A 284 7.64 -1.55 14.58
C GLY A 284 8.20 -2.78 13.83
N ASP A 285 7.44 -3.87 13.68
CA ASP A 285 7.87 -5.01 12.87
C ASP A 285 8.04 -4.60 11.40
N SER A 286 9.14 -5.05 10.79
CA SER A 286 9.42 -4.76 9.38
C SER A 286 8.41 -5.42 8.46
N THR A 287 7.99 -4.68 7.44
CA THR A 287 7.05 -5.14 6.42
C THR A 287 7.63 -5.04 5.02
N ILE A 288 7.22 -5.95 4.15
CA ILE A 288 7.56 -5.96 2.73
C ILE A 288 6.25 -6.17 1.97
N ALA A 289 5.82 -5.14 1.24
CA ALA A 289 4.63 -5.24 0.40
C ALA A 289 5.05 -5.58 -1.04
N ILE A 290 4.34 -6.53 -1.64
CA ILE A 290 4.56 -6.91 -3.05
C ILE A 290 3.28 -6.65 -3.83
N GLY A 291 3.45 -6.14 -5.08
CA GLY A 291 2.34 -5.88 -5.96
C GLY A 291 2.77 -5.61 -7.40
N ALA A 292 1.78 -5.28 -8.22
CA ALA A 292 1.92 -4.98 -9.64
C ALA A 292 1.22 -3.66 -10.00
N PRO A 293 1.65 -2.51 -9.41
CA PRO A 293 1.02 -1.22 -9.69
C PRO A 293 1.08 -0.90 -11.17
N PHE A 294 -0.04 -0.38 -11.70
CA PHE A 294 -0.19 -0.01 -13.12
C PHE A 294 0.11 -1.14 -14.12
N GLY A 295 -0.05 -2.42 -13.71
CA GLY A 295 0.30 -3.57 -14.56
C GLY A 295 1.80 -3.84 -14.68
N LEU A 296 2.64 -3.08 -13.96
CA LEU A 296 4.07 -3.32 -13.85
C LEU A 296 4.30 -4.39 -12.78
N SER A 297 4.56 -5.61 -13.20
CA SER A 297 4.85 -6.73 -12.29
C SER A 297 6.10 -6.46 -11.44
N ASN A 298 6.11 -7.03 -10.22
CA ASN A 298 7.29 -7.09 -9.36
C ASN A 298 7.67 -5.78 -8.64
N THR A 299 6.72 -4.94 -8.28
CA THR A 299 6.99 -3.83 -7.37
C THR A 299 7.10 -4.33 -5.93
N VAL A 300 8.16 -3.95 -5.26
CA VAL A 300 8.41 -4.27 -3.84
C VAL A 300 8.63 -2.98 -3.09
N THR A 301 7.86 -2.76 -2.02
CA THR A 301 8.05 -1.64 -1.10
C THR A 301 8.27 -2.15 0.32
N THR A 302 8.91 -1.37 1.17
CA THR A 302 9.23 -1.75 2.54
C THR A 302 8.79 -0.68 3.51
N GLY A 303 8.49 -1.10 4.72
CA GLY A 303 8.11 -0.24 5.82
C GLY A 303 8.08 -1.02 7.13
N ILE A 304 7.28 -0.55 8.06
CA ILE A 304 7.00 -1.18 9.34
C ILE A 304 5.50 -1.27 9.58
N ILE A 305 5.08 -2.06 10.54
CA ILE A 305 3.75 -1.96 11.12
C ILE A 305 3.66 -0.67 11.92
N SER A 306 2.87 0.29 11.46
CA SER A 306 2.66 1.58 12.12
C SER A 306 1.58 1.52 13.20
N ALA A 307 0.56 0.69 13.00
CA ALA A 307 -0.52 0.45 13.97
C ALA A 307 -1.20 -0.90 13.69
N LYS A 308 -1.95 -1.38 14.69
CA LYS A 308 -2.84 -2.54 14.58
C LYS A 308 -4.28 -2.11 14.87
N ASN A 309 -5.22 -2.92 14.45
CA ASN A 309 -6.65 -2.76 14.72
C ASN A 309 -7.16 -1.37 14.31
N ARG A 310 -6.71 -0.88 13.15
CA ARG A 310 -7.20 0.37 12.58
C ARG A 310 -8.55 0.14 11.91
N PRO A 311 -9.61 0.79 12.38
CA PRO A 311 -10.88 0.74 11.69
C PRO A 311 -10.75 1.44 10.34
N VAL A 312 -11.02 0.73 9.28
CA VAL A 312 -11.04 1.25 7.91
C VAL A 312 -12.36 0.88 7.27
N ALA A 313 -13.10 1.87 6.83
CA ALA A 313 -14.26 1.70 5.98
C ALA A 313 -13.85 2.02 4.54
N SER A 314 -14.25 1.19 3.62
CA SER A 314 -14.01 1.36 2.21
C SER A 314 -15.29 1.23 1.42
N SER A 315 -15.50 2.10 0.44
CA SER A 315 -16.55 1.92 -0.55
C SER A 315 -15.93 1.69 -1.92
N ASP A 316 -16.56 0.84 -2.71
CA ASP A 316 -16.19 0.57 -4.10
C ASP A 316 -16.50 1.72 -5.07
N GLY A 317 -16.90 2.88 -4.54
CA GLY A 317 -17.28 4.06 -5.34
C GLY A 317 -18.69 3.98 -5.92
N SER A 318 -19.37 2.84 -5.86
CA SER A 318 -20.75 2.66 -6.34
C SER A 318 -21.83 3.07 -5.32
N GLY A 319 -21.40 3.47 -4.12
CA GLY A 319 -22.25 4.07 -3.08
C GLY A 319 -23.13 3.12 -2.29
N SER A 320 -23.14 1.84 -2.58
CA SER A 320 -24.04 0.87 -1.94
C SER A 320 -23.34 -0.22 -1.12
N SER A 321 -22.02 -0.34 -1.21
CA SER A 321 -21.31 -1.47 -0.62
C SER A 321 -20.01 -1.03 0.03
N SER A 322 -19.98 -1.11 1.35
CA SER A 322 -18.78 -0.78 2.13
C SER A 322 -18.17 -2.05 2.74
N SER A 323 -16.87 -2.19 2.64
CA SER A 323 -16.10 -3.13 3.45
C SER A 323 -15.63 -2.45 4.73
N TYR A 324 -15.57 -3.22 5.81
CA TYR A 324 -15.11 -2.76 7.10
C TYR A 324 -14.04 -3.70 7.61
N MET A 325 -12.89 -3.17 7.98
CA MET A 325 -11.80 -4.00 8.46
C MET A 325 -11.13 -3.39 9.69
N SER A 326 -10.68 -4.24 10.59
CA SER A 326 -9.73 -3.90 11.66
C SER A 326 -8.32 -4.15 11.11
N ALA A 327 -7.77 -3.14 10.38
CA ALA A 327 -6.61 -3.29 9.52
C ALA A 327 -5.27 -3.24 10.28
N LEU A 328 -4.25 -3.90 9.71
CA LEU A 328 -2.86 -3.57 9.95
C LEU A 328 -2.53 -2.31 9.16
N GLN A 329 -1.90 -1.33 9.80
CA GLN A 329 -1.39 -0.13 9.14
C GLN A 329 0.12 -0.25 8.94
N THR A 330 0.60 0.11 7.76
CA THR A 330 2.03 0.16 7.40
C THR A 330 2.38 1.46 6.70
N ASP A 331 3.61 1.91 6.80
CA ASP A 331 4.17 3.03 6.03
C ASP A 331 4.84 2.55 4.72
N ALA A 332 4.90 1.23 4.47
CA ALA A 332 5.22 0.72 3.14
C ALA A 332 4.27 1.34 2.10
N SER A 333 4.81 1.78 0.97
CA SER A 333 4.00 2.44 -0.07
C SER A 333 3.01 1.45 -0.68
N ILE A 334 1.73 1.58 -0.31
CA ILE A 334 0.60 0.84 -0.90
C ILE A 334 -0.12 1.78 -1.86
N ASN A 335 -0.18 1.41 -3.13
CA ASN A 335 -0.79 2.18 -4.22
C ASN A 335 -1.75 1.29 -5.02
N PRO A 336 -2.65 1.87 -5.84
CA PRO A 336 -3.48 1.09 -6.76
C PRO A 336 -2.63 0.11 -7.59
N GLY A 337 -3.06 -1.15 -7.63
CA GLY A 337 -2.32 -2.27 -8.20
C GLY A 337 -1.57 -3.14 -7.18
N ASN A 338 -1.22 -2.63 -5.99
CA ASN A 338 -0.73 -3.47 -4.89
C ASN A 338 -1.88 -4.19 -4.17
N SER A 339 -3.13 -3.73 -4.31
CA SER A 339 -4.32 -4.36 -3.74
C SER A 339 -4.38 -5.84 -4.09
N GLY A 340 -4.64 -6.67 -3.09
CA GLY A 340 -4.70 -8.13 -3.18
C GLY A 340 -3.35 -8.83 -3.08
N GLY A 341 -2.24 -8.08 -3.15
CA GLY A 341 -0.90 -8.60 -2.97
C GLY A 341 -0.55 -8.88 -1.50
N PRO A 342 0.49 -9.67 -1.25
CA PRO A 342 0.89 -10.01 0.11
C PRO A 342 1.64 -8.86 0.79
N LEU A 343 1.30 -8.61 2.07
CA LEU A 343 2.17 -7.94 3.03
C LEU A 343 2.93 -9.01 3.79
N LEU A 344 4.26 -8.98 3.73
CA LEU A 344 5.14 -9.99 4.31
C LEU A 344 5.86 -9.44 5.53
N ASP A 345 6.20 -10.34 6.47
CA ASP A 345 7.17 -10.08 7.53
C ASP A 345 8.62 -10.20 7.02
N ALA A 346 9.59 -9.93 7.89
CA ALA A 346 11.02 -10.04 7.58
C ALA A 346 11.45 -11.47 7.20
N GLN A 347 10.69 -12.48 7.55
CA GLN A 347 10.96 -13.89 7.22
C GLN A 347 10.35 -14.29 5.87
N GLY A 348 9.45 -13.47 5.32
CA GLY A 348 8.73 -13.70 4.08
C GLY A 348 7.41 -14.45 4.26
N ASN A 349 6.86 -14.49 5.48
CA ASN A 349 5.52 -15.02 5.72
C ASN A 349 4.49 -13.92 5.47
N VAL A 350 3.35 -14.27 4.91
CA VAL A 350 2.24 -13.34 4.68
C VAL A 350 1.58 -13.01 6.01
N ILE A 351 1.60 -11.73 6.41
CA ILE A 351 0.93 -11.21 7.61
C ILE A 351 -0.35 -10.44 7.29
N GLY A 352 -0.55 -10.08 6.02
CA GLY A 352 -1.76 -9.38 5.57
C GLY A 352 -1.91 -9.38 4.06
N ILE A 353 -3.08 -8.90 3.59
CA ILE A 353 -3.38 -8.61 2.18
C ILE A 353 -3.39 -7.10 2.02
N ASN A 354 -2.53 -6.56 1.16
CA ASN A 354 -2.50 -5.13 0.86
C ASN A 354 -3.85 -4.66 0.33
N SER A 355 -4.35 -3.52 0.81
CA SER A 355 -5.57 -2.90 0.30
C SER A 355 -5.30 -1.41 0.09
N ALA A 356 -5.24 -0.98 -1.17
CA ALA A 356 -4.99 0.41 -1.57
C ALA A 356 -6.31 1.20 -1.60
N ILE A 357 -7.09 1.09 -0.54
CA ILE A 357 -8.35 1.77 -0.40
C ILE A 357 -8.08 3.19 0.09
N GLN A 358 -8.56 4.18 -0.65
CA GLN A 358 -8.55 5.55 -0.18
C GLN A 358 -9.58 5.68 0.94
N SER A 359 -9.12 6.03 2.14
CA SER A 359 -10.02 6.51 3.18
C SER A 359 -10.74 7.76 2.65
N SER A 360 -12.06 7.68 2.54
CA SER A 360 -12.95 8.72 2.03
C SER A 360 -13.00 10.00 2.89
N SER A 361 -12.15 10.13 3.90
CA SER A 361 -12.12 11.27 4.83
C SER A 361 -11.30 12.47 4.36
N SER A 362 -10.75 12.47 3.15
CA SER A 362 -10.08 13.67 2.59
C SER A 362 -11.01 14.38 1.63
N GLY A 363 -11.93 15.19 2.17
CA GLY A 363 -12.63 16.24 1.44
C GLY A 363 -11.65 17.32 0.97
N GLY A 364 -10.85 17.04 -0.06
CA GLY A 364 -9.93 17.96 -0.69
C GLY A 364 -10.15 17.97 -2.20
N LEU A 365 -10.57 19.12 -2.73
CA LEU A 365 -10.62 19.41 -4.16
C LEU A 365 -9.21 19.23 -4.78
N GLY A 366 -8.94 18.04 -5.32
CA GLY A 366 -7.73 17.82 -6.09
C GLY A 366 -7.90 16.58 -6.95
N THR A 367 -8.04 16.77 -8.27
CA THR A 367 -8.04 15.73 -9.31
C THR A 367 -6.63 15.13 -9.52
N GLY A 368 -5.84 15.01 -8.46
CA GLY A 368 -4.52 14.37 -8.48
C GLY A 368 -4.62 12.94 -7.99
N GLN A 369 -4.14 12.01 -8.77
CA GLN A 369 -3.91 10.62 -8.40
C GLN A 369 -3.01 10.59 -7.15
N ALA A 370 -3.61 10.48 -5.97
CA ALA A 370 -2.89 10.50 -4.70
C ALA A 370 -2.04 9.22 -4.59
N GLY A 371 -0.73 9.36 -4.65
CA GLY A 371 0.19 8.31 -4.24
C GLY A 371 0.12 8.09 -2.72
N SER A 372 0.68 6.99 -2.25
CA SER A 372 0.76 6.68 -0.82
C SER A 372 1.44 7.82 -0.05
N ILE A 373 0.75 8.36 0.95
CA ILE A 373 1.26 9.38 1.87
C ILE A 373 1.90 8.77 3.13
N GLY A 374 2.33 7.52 3.07
CA GLY A 374 2.85 6.78 4.23
C GLY A 374 1.75 6.13 5.08
N LEU A 375 0.52 6.04 4.57
CA LEU A 375 -0.61 5.36 5.18
C LEU A 375 -1.06 4.23 4.25
N GLY A 376 -0.57 3.03 4.50
CA GLY A 376 -0.99 1.80 3.84
C GLY A 376 -1.79 0.93 4.80
N PHE A 377 -2.75 0.18 4.28
CA PHE A 377 -3.57 -0.75 5.07
C PHE A 377 -3.48 -2.15 4.51
N ALA A 378 -3.61 -3.13 5.40
CA ALA A 378 -3.66 -4.54 5.02
C ALA A 378 -4.67 -5.30 5.88
N ILE A 379 -5.42 -6.19 5.25
CA ILE A 379 -6.34 -7.11 5.91
C ILE A 379 -5.50 -8.16 6.65
N PRO A 380 -5.69 -8.36 7.98
CA PRO A 380 -4.92 -9.34 8.74
C PRO A 380 -5.02 -10.76 8.16
N ILE A 381 -3.89 -11.46 8.07
CA ILE A 381 -3.85 -12.76 7.39
C ILE A 381 -4.68 -13.84 8.09
N ASN A 382 -4.82 -13.80 9.43
CA ASN A 382 -5.63 -14.78 10.16
C ASN A 382 -7.10 -14.66 9.74
N GLN A 383 -7.63 -13.44 9.59
CA GLN A 383 -8.95 -13.18 9.06
C GLN A 383 -9.07 -13.61 7.60
N ALA A 384 -8.15 -13.15 6.74
CA ALA A 384 -8.16 -13.48 5.32
C ALA A 384 -8.08 -14.99 5.04
N LYS A 385 -7.26 -15.72 5.81
CA LYS A 385 -7.16 -17.18 5.74
C LYS A 385 -8.50 -17.85 6.07
N TYR A 386 -9.16 -17.42 7.15
CA TYR A 386 -10.46 -17.95 7.55
C TYR A 386 -11.50 -17.74 6.44
N VAL A 387 -11.59 -16.53 5.90
CA VAL A 387 -12.51 -16.17 4.82
C VAL A 387 -12.19 -16.97 3.56
N ALA A 388 -10.93 -17.01 3.11
CA ALA A 388 -10.52 -17.74 1.92
C ALA A 388 -10.90 -19.24 2.01
N GLN A 389 -10.68 -19.87 3.17
CA GLN A 389 -11.08 -21.27 3.39
C GLN A 389 -12.59 -21.48 3.30
N GLN A 390 -13.42 -20.53 3.78
CA GLN A 390 -14.87 -20.58 3.61
C GLN A 390 -15.27 -20.45 2.14
N LEU A 391 -14.68 -19.51 1.43
CA LEU A 391 -14.93 -19.30 -0.01
C LEU A 391 -14.55 -20.54 -0.83
N ILE A 392 -13.40 -21.15 -0.56
CA ILE A 392 -12.98 -22.41 -1.25
C ILE A 392 -13.97 -23.53 -0.97
N LYS A 393 -14.45 -23.64 0.26
CA LYS A 393 -15.34 -24.74 0.68
C LYS A 393 -16.77 -24.57 0.20
N THR A 394 -17.31 -23.35 0.23
CA THR A 394 -18.76 -23.11 0.07
C THR A 394 -19.10 -22.09 -1.00
N GLY A 395 -18.13 -21.36 -1.53
CA GLY A 395 -18.35 -20.21 -2.43
C GLY A 395 -18.91 -18.98 -1.74
N LYS A 396 -19.19 -19.03 -0.43
CA LYS A 396 -19.88 -17.95 0.29
C LYS A 396 -19.14 -17.58 1.58
N PRO A 397 -19.04 -16.28 1.91
CA PRO A 397 -18.48 -15.83 3.18
C PRO A 397 -19.43 -16.12 4.33
N VAL A 398 -18.86 -16.23 5.53
CA VAL A 398 -19.61 -16.33 6.78
C VAL A 398 -19.11 -15.23 7.71
N TYR A 399 -20.02 -14.36 8.13
CA TYR A 399 -19.76 -13.23 9.02
C TYR A 399 -20.22 -13.52 10.43
N ALA A 400 -19.46 -13.09 11.42
CA ALA A 400 -19.94 -12.98 12.79
C ALA A 400 -20.91 -11.79 12.90
N LYS A 401 -21.97 -11.92 13.70
CA LYS A 401 -22.95 -10.83 13.94
C LYS A 401 -23.44 -10.83 15.38
N ILE A 402 -23.73 -9.64 15.88
CA ILE A 402 -24.42 -9.46 17.16
C ILE A 402 -25.94 -9.47 17.03
N GLY A 403 -26.49 -9.32 15.82
CA GLY A 403 -27.92 -9.23 15.59
C GLY A 403 -28.51 -7.89 16.02
N ALA A 404 -27.76 -6.80 15.77
CA ALA A 404 -28.26 -5.43 15.92
C ALA A 404 -27.74 -4.58 14.75
N SER A 405 -28.56 -3.62 14.30
CA SER A 405 -28.16 -2.59 13.33
C SER A 405 -27.67 -1.36 14.06
N VAL A 406 -26.53 -0.84 13.64
CA VAL A 406 -25.90 0.35 14.25
C VAL A 406 -25.83 1.50 13.24
N SER A 407 -25.82 2.74 13.73
CA SER A 407 -25.55 3.92 12.91
C SER A 407 -24.13 3.85 12.33
N LEU A 408 -23.97 4.22 11.07
CA LEU A 408 -22.67 4.29 10.39
C LEU A 408 -22.02 5.68 10.51
N GLU A 409 -22.60 6.59 11.29
CA GLU A 409 -22.03 7.91 11.53
C GLU A 409 -20.72 7.79 12.32
N GLU A 410 -19.71 8.53 11.88
CA GLU A 410 -18.41 8.63 12.55
C GLU A 410 -18.44 9.71 13.66
N GLY A 411 -17.54 9.56 14.65
CA GLY A 411 -17.35 10.59 15.69
C GLY A 411 -18.47 10.67 16.74
N THR A 412 -19.29 9.64 16.83
CA THR A 412 -20.42 9.58 17.80
C THR A 412 -20.00 9.12 19.21
N GLY A 413 -18.69 8.84 19.42
CA GLY A 413 -18.16 8.35 20.69
C GLY A 413 -18.54 6.91 20.99
N GLY A 414 -19.05 6.16 20.00
CA GLY A 414 -19.44 4.75 20.08
C GLY A 414 -20.39 4.35 18.96
N ALA A 415 -20.65 3.06 18.83
CA ALA A 415 -21.60 2.53 17.86
C ALA A 415 -23.02 2.56 18.45
N LYS A 416 -23.83 3.52 18.03
CA LYS A 416 -25.22 3.65 18.47
C LYS A 416 -26.09 2.59 17.77
N ILE A 417 -26.79 1.77 18.56
CA ILE A 417 -27.85 0.88 18.05
C ILE A 417 -28.99 1.76 17.55
N SER A 418 -29.35 1.59 16.28
CA SER A 418 -30.38 2.38 15.59
C SER A 418 -31.75 2.26 16.29
N ASP A 419 -32.75 2.96 15.80
CA ASP A 419 -34.08 3.05 16.41
C ASP A 419 -34.87 1.72 16.43
N GLN A 420 -36.15 1.75 16.81
CA GLN A 420 -36.99 0.55 16.98
C GLN A 420 -36.92 -0.44 15.78
N GLY A 421 -36.77 -1.72 16.09
CA GLY A 421 -36.65 -2.80 15.12
C GLY A 421 -35.19 -3.15 14.73
N SER A 422 -34.21 -2.40 15.22
CA SER A 422 -32.80 -2.62 14.92
C SER A 422 -32.16 -3.80 15.67
N VAL A 423 -32.78 -4.29 16.75
CA VAL A 423 -32.30 -5.48 17.47
C VAL A 423 -33.14 -6.69 17.05
N GLU A 424 -32.44 -7.70 16.46
CA GLU A 424 -33.04 -8.93 15.96
C GLU A 424 -33.66 -9.73 17.15
N ALA A 425 -34.96 -10.00 17.08
CA ALA A 425 -35.65 -10.75 18.14
C ALA A 425 -35.05 -12.16 18.30
N GLY A 426 -34.64 -12.52 19.51
CA GLY A 426 -33.99 -13.79 19.79
C GLY A 426 -32.53 -13.89 19.31
N GLY A 427 -31.99 -12.83 18.70
CA GLY A 427 -30.57 -12.71 18.33
C GLY A 427 -29.66 -12.53 19.57
N PRO A 428 -28.32 -12.56 19.38
CA PRO A 428 -27.35 -12.39 20.46
C PRO A 428 -27.57 -11.10 21.27
N ALA A 429 -27.68 -9.96 20.60
CA ALA A 429 -27.88 -8.66 21.23
C ALA A 429 -29.18 -8.63 22.05
N SER A 430 -30.27 -9.18 21.50
CA SER A 430 -31.56 -9.28 22.22
C SER A 430 -31.46 -10.14 23.50
N LYS A 431 -30.79 -11.30 23.42
CA LYS A 431 -30.57 -12.19 24.56
C LYS A 431 -29.68 -11.56 25.61
N ALA A 432 -28.69 -10.77 25.21
CA ALA A 432 -27.80 -10.01 26.11
C ALA A 432 -28.50 -8.75 26.71
N GLY A 433 -29.73 -8.45 26.30
CA GLY A 433 -30.50 -7.33 26.83
C GLY A 433 -30.14 -5.97 26.22
N LEU A 434 -29.44 -5.93 25.11
CA LEU A 434 -29.16 -4.71 24.34
C LEU A 434 -30.47 -4.18 23.73
N LYS A 435 -30.58 -2.87 23.59
CA LYS A 435 -31.80 -2.19 23.12
C LYS A 435 -31.45 -1.08 22.12
N ALA A 436 -32.43 -0.65 21.36
CA ALA A 436 -32.35 0.56 20.56
C ALA A 436 -31.93 1.77 21.40
N GLY A 437 -31.04 2.58 20.88
CA GLY A 437 -30.49 3.76 21.57
C GLY A 437 -29.30 3.49 22.47
N ASP A 438 -28.90 2.23 22.70
CA ASP A 438 -27.64 1.93 23.39
C ASP A 438 -26.47 2.37 22.54
N VAL A 439 -25.42 2.87 23.17
CA VAL A 439 -24.16 3.26 22.48
C VAL A 439 -23.06 2.31 22.91
N ILE A 440 -22.62 1.44 22.00
CA ILE A 440 -21.55 0.47 22.28
C ILE A 440 -20.22 1.21 22.22
N THR A 441 -19.45 1.17 23.31
CA THR A 441 -18.18 1.89 23.49
C THR A 441 -16.96 0.99 23.54
N LYS A 442 -17.17 -0.34 23.81
CA LYS A 442 -16.09 -1.35 23.68
C LYS A 442 -16.66 -2.69 23.24
N LEU A 443 -15.80 -3.46 22.55
CA LEU A 443 -15.94 -4.89 22.33
C LEU A 443 -14.67 -5.55 22.87
N ASP A 444 -14.81 -6.37 23.89
CA ASP A 444 -13.72 -6.88 24.71
C ASP A 444 -12.82 -5.72 25.20
N ASP A 445 -11.52 -5.73 24.87
CA ASP A 445 -10.59 -4.67 25.22
C ASP A 445 -10.51 -3.54 24.17
N THR A 446 -11.13 -3.73 23.00
CA THR A 446 -11.08 -2.77 21.88
C THR A 446 -12.09 -1.64 22.09
N VAL A 447 -11.62 -0.39 22.04
CA VAL A 447 -12.47 0.80 22.08
C VAL A 447 -13.20 0.96 20.76
N ILE A 448 -14.50 1.17 20.84
CA ILE A 448 -15.40 1.39 19.72
C ILE A 448 -15.80 2.87 19.71
N ASP A 449 -15.43 3.59 18.68
CA ASP A 449 -15.72 5.02 18.48
C ASP A 449 -16.86 5.26 17.49
N SER A 450 -17.20 4.25 16.66
CA SER A 450 -18.21 4.37 15.59
C SER A 450 -18.81 3.01 15.21
N GLY A 451 -19.88 3.04 14.42
CA GLY A 451 -20.48 1.82 13.85
C GLY A 451 -19.53 1.05 12.94
N PRO A 452 -18.82 1.69 12.00
CA PRO A 452 -17.78 1.06 11.20
C PRO A 452 -16.72 0.33 12.02
N THR A 453 -16.23 0.94 13.11
CA THR A 453 -15.27 0.32 14.05
C THR A 453 -15.84 -0.95 14.66
N LEU A 454 -17.10 -0.90 15.14
CA LEU A 454 -17.75 -2.08 15.70
C LEU A 454 -17.90 -3.22 14.69
N ILE A 455 -18.31 -2.91 13.47
CA ILE A 455 -18.48 -3.91 12.41
C ILE A 455 -17.14 -4.56 12.08
N GLY A 456 -16.10 -3.74 11.87
CA GLY A 456 -14.74 -4.22 11.58
C GLY A 456 -14.21 -5.12 12.71
N GLU A 457 -14.45 -4.74 13.97
CA GLU A 457 -13.99 -5.51 15.11
C GLU A 457 -14.77 -6.82 15.28
N ILE A 458 -16.10 -6.82 15.16
CA ILE A 458 -16.92 -8.05 15.19
C ILE A 458 -16.42 -9.04 14.13
N TRP A 459 -15.98 -8.56 12.98
CA TRP A 459 -15.53 -9.42 11.88
C TRP A 459 -14.12 -9.98 12.07
N THR A 460 -13.37 -9.55 13.08
CA THR A 460 -12.13 -10.23 13.49
C THR A 460 -12.41 -11.55 14.20
N HIS A 461 -13.61 -11.67 14.80
CA HIS A 461 -14.08 -12.86 15.49
C HIS A 461 -14.77 -13.85 14.55
N LYS A 462 -15.01 -15.05 15.07
CA LYS A 462 -15.75 -16.12 14.37
C LYS A 462 -17.15 -16.27 14.94
N PRO A 463 -18.13 -16.73 14.16
CA PRO A 463 -19.40 -17.17 14.70
C PRO A 463 -19.19 -18.23 15.81
N GLY A 464 -19.85 -18.03 16.93
CA GLY A 464 -19.72 -18.89 18.12
C GLY A 464 -18.74 -18.36 19.17
N ASP A 465 -17.92 -17.37 18.86
CA ASP A 465 -17.05 -16.73 19.84
C ASP A 465 -17.89 -15.95 20.85
N GLN A 466 -17.47 -15.99 22.11
CA GLN A 466 -18.05 -15.21 23.19
C GLN A 466 -17.27 -13.91 23.34
N VAL A 467 -18.01 -12.79 23.38
CA VAL A 467 -17.44 -11.44 23.49
C VAL A 467 -18.17 -10.64 24.58
N THR A 468 -17.45 -9.68 25.15
CA THR A 468 -17.99 -8.73 26.14
C THR A 468 -18.25 -7.38 25.47
N ILE A 469 -19.50 -6.92 25.48
CA ILE A 469 -19.86 -5.58 24.99
C ILE A 469 -19.99 -4.64 26.18
N THR A 470 -19.26 -3.51 26.15
CA THR A 470 -19.47 -2.37 27.04
C THR A 470 -20.30 -1.33 26.29
N TYR A 471 -21.36 -0.85 26.91
CA TYR A 471 -22.28 0.11 26.29
C TYR A 471 -22.81 1.13 27.29
N GLU A 472 -23.25 2.26 26.77
CA GLU A 472 -23.93 3.31 27.56
C GLU A 472 -25.42 3.30 27.30
N ARG A 473 -26.19 3.36 28.36
CA ARG A 473 -27.65 3.48 28.36
C ARG A 473 -28.09 4.51 29.39
N GLY A 474 -28.71 5.61 28.94
CA GLY A 474 -29.15 6.69 29.80
C GLY A 474 -28.03 7.30 30.67
N GLY A 475 -26.83 7.45 30.09
CA GLY A 475 -25.65 8.00 30.76
C GLY A 475 -24.99 7.05 31.78
N LYS A 476 -25.36 5.76 31.79
CA LYS A 476 -24.73 4.73 32.62
C LYS A 476 -24.02 3.70 31.79
N THR A 477 -22.76 3.44 32.10
CA THR A 477 -21.97 2.36 31.49
C THR A 477 -22.43 1.02 32.04
N GLN A 478 -22.64 0.06 31.18
CA GLN A 478 -23.05 -1.32 31.45
C GLN A 478 -22.22 -2.29 30.58
N THR A 479 -22.19 -3.55 31.00
CA THR A 479 -21.55 -4.64 30.26
C THR A 479 -22.54 -5.77 30.01
N ALA A 480 -22.39 -6.47 28.91
CA ALA A 480 -23.14 -7.66 28.54
C ALA A 480 -22.23 -8.64 27.79
N GLU A 481 -22.33 -9.92 28.17
CA GLU A 481 -21.69 -11.01 27.43
C GLU A 481 -22.65 -11.55 26.38
N LEU A 482 -22.15 -11.85 25.19
CA LEU A 482 -22.93 -12.50 24.14
C LEU A 482 -22.08 -13.43 23.28
N THR A 483 -22.75 -14.44 22.71
CA THR A 483 -22.12 -15.34 21.73
C THR A 483 -22.51 -14.88 20.33
N LEU A 484 -21.51 -14.63 19.48
CA LEU A 484 -21.72 -14.16 18.11
C LEU A 484 -22.48 -15.20 17.28
N ALA A 485 -23.50 -14.75 16.57
CA ALA A 485 -24.21 -15.57 15.58
C ALA A 485 -23.53 -15.50 14.21
N SER A 486 -23.98 -16.31 13.26
CA SER A 486 -23.51 -16.33 11.87
C SER A 486 -24.47 -15.62 10.91
N ARG A 487 -23.91 -14.97 9.91
CA ARG A 487 -24.59 -14.53 8.68
C ARG A 487 -23.81 -15.10 7.49
N THR A 488 -24.49 -15.76 6.56
CA THR A 488 -23.88 -16.33 5.36
C THR A 488 -24.24 -15.47 4.14
N GLY A 489 -23.26 -15.15 3.32
CA GLY A 489 -23.39 -14.27 2.15
C GLY A 489 -23.27 -12.79 2.51
N ASP A 490 -23.19 -11.95 1.49
CA ASP A 490 -23.05 -10.49 1.60
C ASP A 490 -24.40 -9.76 1.71
N SER A 491 -25.53 -10.48 1.57
CA SER A 491 -26.90 -9.97 1.65
C SER A 491 -27.44 -9.97 3.08
#